data_0b18c87b9b8e7b630c78d6583f492066
#
_entry.id   0b18c87b9b8e7b630c78d6583f492066
#
_cell.length_a   1.000
_cell.length_b   1.000
_cell.length_c   1.000
_cell.angle_alpha   90.00
_cell.angle_beta   90.00
_cell.angle_gamma   90.00
#
_symmetry.space_group_name_H-M   'P 1'
#
loop_
_entity.id
_entity.type
_entity.pdbx_description
1 polymer ?
#
loop_
_entity_poly.entity_id
_entity_poly.type
_entity_poly.pdbx_seq_one_letter_code
_entity_poly.pdbx_strand_id
1 'polypeptide(L)'
;ILVVSHDVVGDAMAGPGLRYLALARTLAAHVAVTFAIPNPPVARLSAEGFPVVAYRRNDWPTLEPLARASDAILLNTDLATDFPALADLPAALILDAYDPMLSEGRAMVAAHPRDQQIGWWRERMNNLRAQWRMGDFYLCASERQRDWCLGQLESAGRINPLTIAEDPALRGLVDV
;
A
#
# COMPACT_ATOMS: atom_id res chain seq x y z
N ILE A 1 -2.15 12.66 7.47
CA ILE A 1 -1.88 11.47 6.65
C ILE A 1 -3.18 10.76 6.28
N LEU A 2 -3.29 10.25 5.04
CA LEU A 2 -4.35 9.37 4.59
C LEU A 2 -3.89 7.92 4.71
N VAL A 3 -4.60 7.09 5.47
CA VAL A 3 -4.39 5.63 5.52
C VAL A 3 -5.50 4.98 4.69
N VAL A 4 -5.14 4.14 3.69
CA VAL A 4 -6.13 3.54 2.78
C VAL A 4 -6.09 2.02 2.93
N SER A 5 -7.17 1.44 3.47
CA SER A 5 -7.32 -0.02 3.52
C SER A 5 -7.77 -0.56 2.16
N HIS A 6 -7.11 -1.61 1.68
CA HIS A 6 -7.55 -2.33 0.48
C HIS A 6 -8.58 -3.42 0.79
N ASP A 7 -8.82 -3.72 2.07
CA ASP A 7 -9.76 -4.74 2.51
C ASP A 7 -10.85 -4.15 3.41
N VAL A 8 -11.93 -4.89 3.56
CA VAL A 8 -13.09 -4.51 4.38
C VAL A 8 -12.68 -4.25 5.82
N VAL A 9 -13.16 -3.13 6.37
CA VAL A 9 -12.96 -2.76 7.78
C VAL A 9 -14.31 -2.62 8.45
N GLY A 10 -14.58 -3.45 9.47
CA GLY A 10 -15.88 -3.50 10.12
C GLY A 10 -15.94 -4.59 11.18
N ASP A 11 -17.14 -5.09 11.47
CA ASP A 11 -17.36 -6.09 12.53
C ASP A 11 -16.71 -7.44 12.21
N ALA A 12 -16.59 -7.78 10.93
CA ALA A 12 -15.84 -8.94 10.45
C ALA A 12 -14.72 -8.45 9.53
N MET A 13 -13.48 -8.56 9.97
CA MET A 13 -12.28 -8.13 9.23
C MET A 13 -11.32 -9.30 9.05
N ALA A 14 -10.71 -9.40 7.87
CA ALA A 14 -9.53 -10.23 7.65
C ALA A 14 -8.24 -9.52 8.13
N GLY A 15 -7.11 -10.20 8.04
CA GLY A 15 -5.81 -9.68 8.45
C GLY A 15 -5.48 -8.30 7.90
N PRO A 16 -5.66 -8.04 6.60
CA PRO A 16 -5.41 -6.72 6.02
C PRO A 16 -6.22 -5.60 6.67
N GLY A 17 -7.53 -5.79 6.85
CA GLY A 17 -8.39 -4.80 7.51
C GLY A 17 -7.96 -4.49 8.94
N LEU A 18 -7.58 -5.52 9.71
CA LEU A 18 -7.03 -5.38 11.07
C LEU A 18 -5.70 -4.61 11.06
N ARG A 19 -4.79 -4.92 10.13
CA ARG A 19 -3.50 -4.24 10.00
C ARG A 19 -3.67 -2.75 9.75
N TYR A 20 -4.49 -2.37 8.76
CA TYR A 20 -4.68 -0.96 8.41
C TYR A 20 -5.38 -0.16 9.52
N LEU A 21 -6.33 -0.76 10.21
CA LEU A 21 -6.94 -0.15 11.38
C LEU A 21 -5.92 0.06 12.52
N ALA A 22 -5.04 -0.93 12.76
CA ALA A 22 -3.98 -0.81 13.76
C ALA A 22 -2.96 0.28 13.37
N LEU A 23 -2.55 0.35 12.11
CA LEU A 23 -1.66 1.41 11.60
C LEU A 23 -2.30 2.80 11.77
N ALA A 24 -3.58 2.94 11.40
CA ALA A 24 -4.31 4.20 11.57
C ALA A 24 -4.35 4.65 13.04
N ARG A 25 -4.65 3.73 13.97
CA ARG A 25 -4.64 4.00 15.42
C ARG A 25 -3.26 4.40 15.94
N THR A 26 -2.22 3.69 15.53
CA THR A 26 -0.84 3.99 15.94
C THR A 26 -0.42 5.36 15.45
N LEU A 27 -0.68 5.69 14.19
CA LEU A 27 -0.35 6.98 13.59
C LEU A 27 -1.16 8.12 14.20
N ALA A 28 -2.44 7.89 14.54
CA ALA A 28 -3.31 8.91 15.13
C ALA A 28 -2.84 9.42 16.50
N ALA A 29 -1.98 8.67 17.19
CA ALA A 29 -1.33 9.14 18.42
C ALA A 29 -0.27 10.23 18.17
N HIS A 30 0.16 10.44 16.92
CA HIS A 30 1.27 11.32 16.57
C HIS A 30 0.91 12.38 15.52
N VAL A 31 -0.01 12.06 14.60
CA VAL A 31 -0.38 12.94 13.48
C VAL A 31 -1.88 12.87 13.20
N ALA A 32 -2.40 13.88 12.51
CA ALA A 32 -3.79 13.86 12.04
C ALA A 32 -3.96 12.75 10.97
N VAL A 33 -4.89 11.83 11.20
CA VAL A 33 -5.19 10.69 10.33
C VAL A 33 -6.58 10.82 9.74
N THR A 34 -6.72 10.53 8.45
CA THR A 34 -7.99 10.14 7.81
C THR A 34 -7.87 8.69 7.35
N PHE A 35 -8.85 7.86 7.70
CA PHE A 35 -8.84 6.44 7.34
C PHE A 35 -9.88 6.16 6.24
N ALA A 36 -9.41 5.82 5.04
CA ALA A 36 -10.25 5.44 3.90
C ALA A 36 -10.43 3.92 3.83
N ILE A 37 -11.69 3.48 3.73
CA ILE A 37 -12.05 2.06 3.69
C ILE A 37 -12.96 1.75 2.48
N PRO A 38 -12.90 0.53 1.88
CA PRO A 38 -13.64 0.22 0.65
C PRO A 38 -15.11 -0.17 0.87
N ASN A 39 -15.62 0.00 2.09
CA ASN A 39 -17.00 -0.32 2.47
C ASN A 39 -17.59 0.82 3.31
N PRO A 40 -18.93 0.91 3.45
CA PRO A 40 -19.54 1.86 4.37
C PRO A 40 -19.03 1.67 5.80
N PRO A 41 -18.67 2.77 6.52
CA PRO A 41 -18.24 2.68 7.90
C PRO A 41 -19.35 2.11 8.80
N VAL A 42 -18.98 1.20 9.69
CA VAL A 42 -19.89 0.68 10.74
C VAL A 42 -19.84 1.57 11.98
N ALA A 43 -20.92 1.57 12.78
CA ALA A 43 -21.09 2.49 13.92
C ALA A 43 -19.89 2.49 14.90
N ARG A 44 -19.28 1.32 15.16
CA ARG A 44 -18.13 1.23 16.08
C ARG A 44 -16.91 2.03 15.64
N LEU A 45 -16.74 2.24 14.33
CA LEU A 45 -15.60 3.02 13.80
C LEU A 45 -15.73 4.52 14.07
N SER A 46 -16.92 5.01 14.42
CA SER A 46 -17.12 6.41 14.83
C SER A 46 -16.43 6.75 16.15
N ALA A 47 -16.02 5.75 16.93
CA ALA A 47 -15.33 5.94 18.20
C ALA A 47 -13.78 5.94 18.08
N GLU A 48 -13.23 5.84 16.85
CA GLU A 48 -11.77 5.73 16.65
C GLU A 48 -10.99 7.03 16.92
N GLY A 49 -11.69 8.17 17.03
CA GLY A 49 -11.03 9.46 17.29
C GLY A 49 -10.41 10.10 16.03
N PHE A 50 -10.59 9.51 14.85
CA PHE A 50 -10.22 10.05 13.55
C PHE A 50 -11.31 9.79 12.50
N PRO A 51 -11.40 10.61 11.43
CA PRO A 51 -12.36 10.40 10.35
C PRO A 51 -12.19 9.06 9.67
N VAL A 52 -13.29 8.30 9.51
CA VAL A 52 -13.35 7.07 8.72
C VAL A 52 -14.29 7.33 7.54
N VAL A 53 -13.77 7.23 6.32
CA VAL A 53 -14.47 7.61 5.08
C VAL A 53 -14.51 6.44 4.11
N ALA A 54 -15.66 6.20 3.48
CA ALA A 54 -15.75 5.19 2.43
C ALA A 54 -15.17 5.72 1.11
N TYR A 55 -14.45 4.83 0.39
CA TYR A 55 -14.09 5.04 -1.00
C TYR A 55 -14.53 3.81 -1.84
N ARG A 56 -14.52 3.91 -3.16
CA ARG A 56 -14.77 2.77 -4.04
C ARG A 56 -13.49 2.35 -4.75
N ARG A 57 -13.19 1.05 -4.72
CA ARG A 57 -12.06 0.48 -5.46
C ARG A 57 -12.19 0.79 -6.95
N ASN A 58 -11.06 1.05 -7.61
CA ASN A 58 -10.99 1.40 -9.03
C ASN A 58 -11.81 2.65 -9.44
N ASP A 59 -12.17 3.50 -8.47
CA ASP A 59 -12.96 4.72 -8.69
C ASP A 59 -12.20 5.92 -8.08
N TRP A 60 -11.24 6.43 -8.84
CA TRP A 60 -10.37 7.54 -8.43
C TRP A 60 -11.13 8.74 -7.88
N PRO A 61 -12.22 9.24 -8.52
CA PRO A 61 -13.00 10.37 -7.98
C PRO A 61 -13.45 10.22 -6.53
N THR A 62 -13.58 8.99 -6.01
CA THR A 62 -13.98 8.79 -4.61
C THR A 62 -12.80 8.87 -3.63
N LEU A 63 -11.58 8.64 -4.08
CA LEU A 63 -10.36 8.71 -3.28
C LEU A 63 -9.63 10.05 -3.46
N GLU A 64 -9.69 10.64 -4.64
CA GLU A 64 -8.95 11.85 -5.03
C GLU A 64 -9.06 13.01 -4.04
N PRO A 65 -10.26 13.41 -3.55
CA PRO A 65 -10.36 14.55 -2.62
C PRO A 65 -9.61 14.29 -1.31
N LEU A 66 -9.61 13.05 -0.82
CA LEU A 66 -8.90 12.65 0.39
C LEU A 66 -7.38 12.64 0.16
N ALA A 67 -6.96 12.10 -0.99
CA ALA A 67 -5.55 12.03 -1.37
C ALA A 67 -4.94 13.43 -1.54
N ARG A 68 -5.65 14.34 -2.23
CA ARG A 68 -5.20 15.73 -2.43
C ARG A 68 -5.16 16.57 -1.15
N ALA A 69 -5.96 16.22 -0.14
CA ALA A 69 -6.00 16.91 1.14
C ALA A 69 -4.95 16.39 2.14
N SER A 70 -4.06 15.49 1.72
CA SER A 70 -3.11 14.81 2.61
C SER A 70 -1.66 15.08 2.21
N ASP A 71 -0.78 15.23 3.20
CA ASP A 71 0.67 15.41 3.00
C ASP A 71 1.38 14.06 2.77
N ALA A 72 0.79 12.97 3.25
CA ALA A 72 1.28 11.62 3.04
C ALA A 72 0.13 10.62 2.90
N ILE A 73 0.35 9.56 2.12
CA ILE A 73 -0.65 8.52 1.83
C ILE A 73 -0.02 7.16 2.07
N LEU A 74 -0.60 6.38 3.00
CA LEU A 74 -0.20 5.02 3.31
C LEU A 74 -1.22 4.02 2.74
N LEU A 75 -0.77 3.13 1.86
CA LEU A 75 -1.61 2.10 1.28
C LEU A 75 -0.79 0.87 0.87
N ASN A 76 -1.49 -0.24 0.57
CA ASN A 76 -0.85 -1.44 0.05
C ASN A 76 -0.25 -1.20 -1.35
N THR A 77 0.89 -1.85 -1.62
CA THR A 77 1.60 -1.73 -2.90
C THR A 77 0.73 -2.07 -4.11
N ASP A 78 -0.09 -3.12 -4.01
CA ASP A 78 -0.96 -3.57 -5.11
C ASP A 78 -2.10 -2.58 -5.34
N LEU A 79 -2.70 -2.05 -4.26
CA LEU A 79 -3.74 -1.02 -4.34
C LEU A 79 -3.22 0.27 -5.01
N ALA A 80 -1.94 0.62 -4.80
CA ALA A 80 -1.36 1.80 -5.42
C ALA A 80 -1.42 1.74 -6.96
N THR A 81 -1.30 0.54 -7.54
CA THR A 81 -1.38 0.36 -9.00
C THR A 81 -2.80 0.49 -9.56
N ASP A 82 -3.83 0.36 -8.72
CA ASP A 82 -5.23 0.65 -9.09
C ASP A 82 -5.48 2.16 -9.26
N PHE A 83 -4.60 2.99 -8.68
CA PHE A 83 -4.71 4.46 -8.67
C PHE A 83 -3.41 5.13 -9.16
N PRO A 84 -3.03 4.98 -10.43
CA PRO A 84 -1.75 5.51 -10.94
C PRO A 84 -1.60 7.04 -10.77
N ALA A 85 -2.71 7.78 -10.70
CA ALA A 85 -2.71 9.22 -10.44
C ALA A 85 -2.13 9.60 -9.06
N LEU A 86 -1.96 8.66 -8.13
CA LEU A 86 -1.27 8.90 -6.86
C LEU A 86 0.18 9.34 -7.06
N ALA A 87 0.86 8.82 -8.11
CA ALA A 87 2.24 9.17 -8.41
C ALA A 87 2.45 10.64 -8.85
N ASP A 88 1.37 11.32 -9.25
CA ASP A 88 1.39 12.71 -9.69
C ASP A 88 1.05 13.70 -8.56
N LEU A 89 0.75 13.21 -7.37
CA LEU A 89 0.44 14.06 -6.21
C LEU A 89 1.71 14.53 -5.50
N PRO A 90 1.68 15.71 -4.88
CA PRO A 90 2.79 16.20 -4.05
C PRO A 90 2.91 15.46 -2.70
N ALA A 91 1.92 14.66 -2.32
CA ALA A 91 1.90 13.89 -1.09
C ALA A 91 2.93 12.76 -1.11
N ALA A 92 3.64 12.54 -0.02
CA ALA A 92 4.55 11.41 0.12
C ALA A 92 3.78 10.07 0.06
N LEU A 93 4.20 9.19 -0.83
CA LEU A 93 3.55 7.89 -1.04
C LEU A 93 4.27 6.78 -0.27
N ILE A 94 3.62 6.30 0.79
CA ILE A 94 4.12 5.23 1.66
C ILE A 94 3.46 3.92 1.23
N LEU A 95 4.24 2.99 0.71
CA LEU A 95 3.74 1.71 0.20
C LEU A 95 4.01 0.58 1.20
N ASP A 96 2.95 0.00 1.73
CA ASP A 96 3.01 -1.16 2.63
C ASP A 96 3.19 -2.44 1.80
N ALA A 97 4.43 -2.93 1.77
CA ALA A 97 4.86 -4.09 0.98
C ALA A 97 4.88 -5.40 1.78
N TYR A 98 4.11 -5.48 2.87
CA TYR A 98 4.10 -6.64 3.76
C TYR A 98 3.58 -7.93 3.12
N ASP A 99 2.77 -7.79 2.08
CA ASP A 99 2.00 -8.90 1.49
C ASP A 99 2.79 -9.59 0.35
N PRO A 100 3.02 -10.91 0.41
CA PRO A 100 3.71 -11.65 -0.64
C PRO A 100 2.79 -11.97 -1.82
N MET A 101 2.19 -10.97 -2.44
CA MET A 101 1.15 -11.02 -3.47
C MET A 101 1.41 -12.05 -4.58
N LEU A 102 2.66 -12.18 -5.07
CA LEU A 102 2.96 -13.17 -6.13
C LEU A 102 2.83 -14.60 -5.64
N SER A 103 3.25 -14.90 -4.42
CA SER A 103 3.20 -16.25 -3.86
C SER A 103 1.78 -16.67 -3.55
N GLU A 104 1.01 -15.80 -2.90
CA GLU A 104 -0.40 -16.03 -2.57
C GLU A 104 -1.26 -16.12 -3.82
N GLY A 105 -1.18 -15.13 -4.70
CA GLY A 105 -1.96 -15.09 -5.92
C GLY A 105 -1.67 -16.27 -6.85
N ARG A 106 -0.41 -16.76 -6.92
CA ARG A 106 -0.08 -17.99 -7.65
C ARG A 106 -0.81 -19.21 -7.10
N ALA A 107 -0.93 -19.32 -5.77
CA ALA A 107 -1.71 -20.38 -5.13
C ALA A 107 -3.19 -20.28 -5.47
N MET A 108 -3.75 -19.06 -5.47
CA MET A 108 -5.16 -18.82 -5.81
C MET A 108 -5.51 -19.22 -7.23
N VAL A 109 -4.63 -18.98 -8.21
CA VAL A 109 -4.88 -19.32 -9.63
C VAL A 109 -4.38 -20.70 -10.04
N ALA A 110 -3.83 -21.48 -9.12
CA ALA A 110 -3.22 -22.77 -9.43
C ALA A 110 -4.16 -23.79 -10.11
N ALA A 111 -5.46 -23.73 -9.79
CA ALA A 111 -6.49 -24.59 -10.37
C ALA A 111 -7.08 -24.07 -11.70
N HIS A 112 -6.70 -22.86 -12.14
CA HIS A 112 -7.21 -22.27 -13.38
C HIS A 112 -6.50 -22.84 -14.61
N PRO A 113 -7.10 -22.73 -15.83
CA PRO A 113 -6.41 -23.05 -17.10
C PRO A 113 -5.09 -22.30 -17.25
N ARG A 114 -4.14 -22.93 -17.97
CA ARG A 114 -2.76 -22.42 -18.08
C ARG A 114 -2.65 -21.02 -18.67
N ASP A 115 -3.50 -20.70 -19.64
CA ASP A 115 -3.58 -19.38 -20.27
C ASP A 115 -4.02 -18.30 -19.28
N GLN A 116 -4.98 -18.61 -18.42
CA GLN A 116 -5.42 -17.70 -17.35
C GLN A 116 -4.33 -17.48 -16.29
N GLN A 117 -3.61 -18.56 -15.90
CA GLN A 117 -2.46 -18.42 -15.00
C GLN A 117 -1.38 -17.52 -15.60
N ILE A 118 -1.09 -17.64 -16.90
CA ILE A 118 -0.10 -16.80 -17.59
C ILE A 118 -0.59 -15.36 -17.68
N GLY A 119 -1.87 -15.13 -17.99
CA GLY A 119 -2.49 -13.81 -18.03
C GLY A 119 -2.36 -13.10 -16.68
N TRP A 120 -2.79 -13.76 -15.63
CA TRP A 120 -2.69 -13.26 -14.25
C TRP A 120 -1.23 -12.93 -13.88
N TRP A 121 -0.29 -13.84 -14.17
CA TRP A 121 1.12 -13.63 -13.84
C TRP A 121 1.71 -12.40 -14.55
N ARG A 122 1.40 -12.21 -15.84
CA ARG A 122 1.86 -11.03 -16.60
C ARG A 122 1.36 -9.73 -16.02
N GLU A 123 0.07 -9.68 -15.65
CA GLU A 123 -0.53 -8.52 -15.02
C GLU A 123 0.16 -8.21 -13.68
N ARG A 124 0.30 -9.19 -12.81
CA ARG A 124 0.97 -9.02 -11.51
C ARG A 124 2.44 -8.60 -11.63
N MET A 125 3.16 -9.10 -12.61
CA MET A 125 4.54 -8.66 -12.87
C MET A 125 4.62 -7.20 -13.35
N ASN A 126 3.63 -6.73 -14.11
CA ASN A 126 3.56 -5.33 -14.49
C ASN A 126 3.26 -4.44 -13.29
N ASN A 127 2.30 -4.82 -12.44
CA ASN A 127 1.97 -4.13 -11.22
C ASN A 127 3.19 -4.09 -10.27
N LEU A 128 3.87 -5.22 -10.07
CA LEU A 128 5.06 -5.31 -9.25
C LEU A 128 6.16 -4.34 -9.71
N ARG A 129 6.37 -4.19 -11.01
CA ARG A 129 7.34 -3.24 -11.56
C ARG A 129 6.91 -1.78 -11.38
N ALA A 130 5.62 -1.50 -11.50
CA ALA A 130 5.07 -0.16 -11.32
C ALA A 130 5.19 0.32 -9.88
N GLN A 131 4.77 -0.50 -8.92
CA GLN A 131 4.78 -0.13 -7.50
C GLN A 131 6.17 0.24 -6.97
N TRP A 132 7.24 -0.45 -7.40
CA TRP A 132 8.61 -0.13 -6.98
C TRP A 132 9.15 1.19 -7.53
N ARG A 133 8.43 1.83 -8.44
CA ARG A 133 8.76 3.16 -8.99
C ARG A 133 7.91 4.27 -8.40
N MET A 134 6.75 3.94 -7.84
CA MET A 134 5.78 4.93 -7.36
C MET A 134 6.08 5.45 -5.95
N GLY A 135 6.43 4.55 -5.02
CA GLY A 135 6.54 4.89 -3.60
C GLY A 135 7.74 5.75 -3.27
N ASP A 136 7.57 6.66 -2.31
CA ASP A 136 8.66 7.41 -1.70
C ASP A 136 9.28 6.65 -0.54
N PHE A 137 8.47 5.85 0.17
CA PHE A 137 8.90 4.99 1.26
C PHE A 137 8.16 3.65 1.20
N TYR A 138 8.84 2.57 1.58
CA TYR A 138 8.28 1.22 1.62
C TYR A 138 8.33 0.64 3.03
N LEU A 139 7.17 0.21 3.53
CA LEU A 139 7.06 -0.49 4.81
C LEU A 139 7.00 -2.00 4.55
N CYS A 140 7.80 -2.79 5.25
CA CYS A 140 7.80 -4.25 5.14
C CYS A 140 7.64 -4.93 6.51
N ALA A 141 7.38 -6.24 6.53
CA ALA A 141 7.01 -6.95 7.76
C ALA A 141 8.22 -7.56 8.50
N SER A 142 9.42 -7.55 7.91
CA SER A 142 10.62 -8.14 8.51
C SER A 142 11.88 -7.74 7.77
N GLU A 143 13.05 -7.87 8.42
CA GLU A 143 14.35 -7.65 7.78
C GLU A 143 14.57 -8.54 6.55
N ARG A 144 14.10 -9.79 6.56
CA ARG A 144 14.18 -10.66 5.37
C ARG A 144 13.35 -10.14 4.20
N GLN A 145 12.19 -9.58 4.49
CA GLN A 145 11.37 -8.96 3.46
C GLN A 145 11.99 -7.66 2.99
N ARG A 146 12.62 -6.92 3.90
CA ARG A 146 13.40 -5.72 3.55
C ARG A 146 14.52 -6.03 2.56
N ASP A 147 15.28 -7.11 2.78
CA ASP A 147 16.33 -7.54 1.83
C ASP A 147 15.75 -7.84 0.43
N TRP A 148 14.60 -8.48 0.39
CA TRP A 148 13.89 -8.72 -0.89
C TRP A 148 13.41 -7.40 -1.53
N CYS A 149 12.85 -6.47 -0.75
CA CYS A 149 12.44 -5.15 -1.22
C CYS A 149 13.64 -4.35 -1.78
N LEU A 150 14.79 -4.39 -1.12
CA LEU A 150 16.01 -3.74 -1.60
C LEU A 150 16.41 -4.25 -2.98
N GLY A 151 16.37 -5.57 -3.23
CA GLY A 151 16.65 -6.14 -4.55
C GLY A 151 15.67 -5.68 -5.64
N GLN A 152 14.39 -5.48 -5.29
CA GLN A 152 13.39 -4.93 -6.22
C GLN A 152 13.65 -3.44 -6.51
N LEU A 153 13.96 -2.66 -5.48
CA LEU A 153 14.27 -1.23 -5.59
C LEU A 153 15.56 -0.99 -6.39
N GLU A 154 16.58 -1.84 -6.22
CA GLU A 154 17.79 -1.81 -7.04
C GLU A 154 17.46 -2.06 -8.52
N SER A 155 16.69 -3.12 -8.81
CA SER A 155 16.22 -3.44 -10.17
C SER A 155 15.37 -2.32 -10.79
N ALA A 156 14.66 -1.55 -9.96
CA ALA A 156 13.86 -0.40 -10.39
C ALA A 156 14.69 0.90 -10.55
N GLY A 157 16.00 0.87 -10.22
CA GLY A 157 16.91 2.04 -10.27
C GLY A 157 16.69 3.04 -9.13
N ARG A 158 15.97 2.65 -8.07
CA ARG A 158 15.72 3.49 -6.89
C ARG A 158 16.92 3.50 -5.93
N ILE A 159 17.74 2.45 -5.94
CA ILE A 159 19.03 2.40 -5.27
C ILE A 159 20.09 2.81 -6.29
N ASN A 160 20.69 3.95 -6.06
CA ASN A 160 21.65 4.60 -6.96
C ASN A 160 22.64 5.45 -6.13
N PRO A 161 23.72 6.00 -6.74
CA PRO A 161 24.72 6.75 -6.01
C PRO A 161 24.17 7.94 -5.19
N LEU A 162 23.06 8.55 -5.58
CA LEU A 162 22.46 9.66 -4.84
C LEU A 162 21.78 9.16 -3.59
N THR A 163 20.90 8.15 -3.71
CA THR A 163 20.18 7.59 -2.56
C THR A 163 21.12 6.96 -1.53
N ILE A 164 22.20 6.29 -1.98
CA ILE A 164 23.20 5.70 -1.08
C ILE A 164 24.03 6.80 -0.38
N ALA A 165 24.32 7.89 -1.05
CA ALA A 165 25.07 9.00 -0.45
C ALA A 165 24.27 9.70 0.65
N GLU A 166 22.94 9.82 0.47
CA GLU A 166 22.04 10.44 1.45
C GLU A 166 21.71 9.50 2.62
N ASP A 167 21.46 8.24 2.35
CA ASP A 167 21.13 7.20 3.34
C ASP A 167 21.83 5.87 3.01
N PRO A 168 23.06 5.65 3.49
CA PRO A 168 23.77 4.40 3.24
C PRO A 168 23.09 3.15 3.77
N ALA A 169 22.22 3.27 4.77
CA ALA A 169 21.44 2.17 5.35
C ALA A 169 20.14 1.91 4.60
N LEU A 170 19.72 2.86 3.74
CA LEU A 170 18.46 2.82 2.98
C LEU A 170 17.21 2.66 3.86
N ARG A 171 17.31 3.11 5.16
CA ARG A 171 16.18 3.04 6.10
C ARG A 171 15.13 4.13 5.82
N GLY A 172 15.54 5.24 5.21
CA GLY A 172 14.65 6.28 4.71
C GLY A 172 13.92 5.90 3.41
N LEU A 173 14.34 4.81 2.73
CA LEU A 173 13.68 4.30 1.54
C LEU A 173 12.82 3.07 1.84
N VAL A 174 13.30 2.13 2.67
CA VAL A 174 12.54 0.93 3.09
C VAL A 174 12.92 0.50 4.50
N ASP A 175 11.90 0.28 5.34
CA ASP A 175 12.08 -0.18 6.72
C ASP A 175 10.98 -1.15 7.17
N VAL A 176 11.15 -1.72 8.39
CA VAL A 176 10.26 -2.71 9.01
C VAL A 176 9.28 -2.04 9.97
#